data_efdb4c66e3d85b5cb5c4643a82e8d15e
#
_entry.id   efdb4c66e3d85b5cb5c4643a82e8d15e
#
_cell.length_a   1.000
_cell.length_b   1.000
_cell.length_c   1.000
_cell.angle_alpha   90.00
_cell.angle_beta   90.00
_cell.angle_gamma   90.00
#
_symmetry.space_group_name_H-M   'P 1'
#
loop_
_entity.id
_entity.type
_entity.pdbx_description
1 polymer ?
#
loop_
_entity_poly.entity_id
_entity_poly.type
_entity_poly.pdbx_seq_one_letter_code
_entity_poly.pdbx_strand_id
1 'polypeptide(L)'
;MLSRNYRNFKFLQKDHWIQEDGRNMNVTVEKLDKGMAKLTITVTADVVAAAEDKVYKRQKSQISIPGFRKGKAPKKIIEKMYGEGVFLSDAINDVINETYPDAVKECGEEIVSNPKIDLSQAEPGKDLIYTAEVALKPEVKLGKYKGVEIEKLEAPKVSEEDIEKELKRQQDANAKIVDVTDRPVQNGDMIKLDFAGTVDGEAFEGGKAENYDLTIGSGSFIPGFEDQLVGMNIGEEKDVNVTFPEDYGQKDLAGKAAVFACKVNAIKEKKLPELNDEFADEVSEFSTLDEYKKDIEKNLLVRAEEQYKQTKENAAVAAAVADADIEIPDAMLETQAESLVNEFAQNLQMQGMNIDMYLQYTGLQKDQLVEQFKPQAKTRIQNSLVLEAVAKAENIEASDEDLAAEYEKMAAQYNMPVDNIKKVFGESEQYKDDMKKDIALRKAAELIAANAKETREAKKADEEKEKPAKRTRKSSKKAEEAAQENAEQSND
;
A
#
# COMPACT_ATOMS: atom_id res chain seq x y z
N MET A 1 -13.57 44.15 -38.20
CA MET A 1 -13.19 42.92 -38.92
C MET A 1 -12.74 41.91 -37.88
N LEU A 2 -13.64 41.03 -37.48
CA LEU A 2 -13.41 39.98 -36.51
C LEU A 2 -13.27 38.67 -37.27
N SER A 3 -12.07 38.16 -37.44
CA SER A 3 -11.84 36.81 -37.98
C SER A 3 -11.87 35.78 -36.88
N ARG A 4 -12.94 35.03 -36.80
CA ARG A 4 -13.08 33.81 -35.98
C ARG A 4 -12.18 32.72 -36.55
N ASN A 5 -11.13 32.37 -35.85
CA ASN A 5 -10.41 31.11 -36.06
C ASN A 5 -11.19 29.98 -35.41
N TYR A 6 -12.00 29.28 -36.16
CA TYR A 6 -12.47 27.94 -35.85
C TYR A 6 -11.32 26.97 -36.16
N ARG A 7 -10.59 26.51 -35.17
CA ARG A 7 -9.68 25.36 -35.29
C ARG A 7 -10.54 24.11 -35.53
N ASN A 8 -10.24 23.42 -36.62
CA ASN A 8 -10.82 22.14 -37.02
C ASN A 8 -10.70 21.07 -35.92
N PHE A 9 -11.79 20.78 -35.24
CA PHE A 9 -11.96 19.53 -34.54
C PHE A 9 -12.09 18.44 -35.62
N LYS A 10 -11.09 17.57 -35.71
CA LYS A 10 -11.20 16.31 -36.45
C LYS A 10 -12.08 15.35 -35.63
N PHE A 11 -13.36 15.35 -35.92
CA PHE A 11 -14.25 14.26 -35.58
C PHE A 11 -13.79 13.02 -36.35
N LEU A 12 -13.26 12.00 -35.63
CA LEU A 12 -13.19 10.65 -36.16
C LEU A 12 -14.56 10.00 -35.88
N GLN A 13 -15.57 10.40 -36.63
CA GLN A 13 -16.86 9.73 -36.68
C GLN A 13 -16.69 8.45 -37.49
N LYS A 14 -16.37 7.35 -36.81
CA LYS A 14 -16.55 6.00 -37.36
C LYS A 14 -17.85 5.46 -36.80
N ASP A 15 -18.95 5.68 -37.47
CA ASP A 15 -20.20 4.93 -37.24
C ASP A 15 -19.97 3.50 -37.76
N HIS A 16 -19.50 2.62 -36.88
CA HIS A 16 -19.29 1.21 -37.23
C HIS A 16 -20.18 0.34 -36.33
N TRP A 17 -21.14 -0.36 -36.99
CA TRP A 17 -21.94 -1.35 -36.31
C TRP A 17 -21.13 -2.67 -36.18
N ILE A 18 -20.88 -3.10 -34.98
CA ILE A 18 -20.18 -4.35 -34.69
C ILE A 18 -21.21 -5.45 -34.57
N GLN A 19 -21.02 -6.50 -35.34
CA GLN A 19 -21.77 -7.73 -35.26
C GLN A 19 -20.83 -8.87 -34.83
N GLU A 20 -20.47 -8.92 -33.55
CA GLU A 20 -19.77 -10.06 -32.97
C GLU A 20 -20.72 -10.82 -32.04
N ASP A 21 -20.80 -12.13 -32.17
CA ASP A 21 -21.60 -13.06 -31.34
C ASP A 21 -23.07 -12.68 -31.12
N GLY A 22 -23.73 -12.04 -32.14
CA GLY A 22 -25.13 -11.61 -32.06
C GLY A 22 -25.34 -10.31 -31.24
N ARG A 23 -24.29 -9.60 -30.90
CA ARG A 23 -24.33 -8.29 -30.26
C ARG A 23 -24.28 -7.21 -31.32
N ASN A 24 -25.40 -6.47 -31.51
CA ASN A 24 -25.45 -5.30 -32.36
C ASN A 24 -25.19 -4.06 -31.53
N MET A 25 -23.99 -3.49 -31.64
CA MET A 25 -23.62 -2.27 -30.94
C MET A 25 -22.93 -1.28 -31.89
N ASN A 26 -23.03 0.00 -31.58
CA ASN A 26 -22.31 1.09 -32.25
C ASN A 26 -21.51 1.87 -31.21
N VAL A 27 -20.26 2.17 -31.52
CA VAL A 27 -19.36 2.92 -30.64
C VAL A 27 -18.91 4.19 -31.33
N THR A 28 -19.12 5.33 -30.69
CA THR A 28 -18.62 6.64 -31.16
C THR A 28 -17.61 7.16 -30.12
N VAL A 29 -16.43 7.55 -30.59
CA VAL A 29 -15.35 8.05 -29.75
C VAL A 29 -15.17 9.54 -29.96
N GLU A 30 -15.32 10.33 -28.91
CA GLU A 30 -15.05 11.76 -28.87
C GLU A 30 -13.84 12.04 -27.97
N LYS A 31 -12.77 12.63 -28.53
CA LYS A 31 -11.61 13.05 -27.72
C LYS A 31 -11.92 14.37 -27.04
N LEU A 32 -11.78 14.38 -25.73
CA LEU A 32 -11.95 15.55 -24.88
C LEU A 32 -10.59 16.19 -24.56
N ASP A 33 -10.62 17.34 -23.89
CA ASP A 33 -9.40 18.01 -23.40
C ASP A 33 -8.70 17.19 -22.32
N LYS A 34 -7.42 17.46 -22.09
CA LYS A 34 -6.59 16.86 -21.03
C LYS A 34 -6.47 15.33 -21.11
N GLY A 35 -6.38 14.77 -22.29
CA GLY A 35 -6.19 13.33 -22.47
C GLY A 35 -7.40 12.48 -22.10
N MET A 36 -8.59 13.06 -22.03
CA MET A 36 -9.84 12.33 -21.80
C MET A 36 -10.51 11.95 -23.11
N ALA A 37 -11.31 10.90 -23.09
CA ALA A 37 -12.20 10.51 -24.20
C ALA A 37 -13.58 10.13 -23.66
N LYS A 38 -14.59 10.38 -24.48
CA LYS A 38 -15.96 9.98 -24.24
C LYS A 38 -16.36 8.96 -25.28
N LEU A 39 -16.62 7.76 -24.82
CA LEU A 39 -17.18 6.67 -25.61
C LEU A 39 -18.69 6.72 -25.49
N THR A 40 -19.40 6.86 -26.60
CA THR A 40 -20.85 6.71 -26.63
C THR A 40 -21.18 5.38 -27.26
N ILE A 41 -21.79 4.50 -26.46
CA ILE A 41 -22.11 3.14 -26.85
C ILE A 41 -23.61 3.02 -26.98
N THR A 42 -24.07 2.57 -28.17
CA THR A 42 -25.47 2.29 -28.44
C THR A 42 -25.63 0.80 -28.65
N VAL A 43 -26.47 0.15 -27.83
CA VAL A 43 -26.77 -1.29 -27.92
C VAL A 43 -28.24 -1.45 -28.29
N THR A 44 -28.54 -2.30 -29.28
CA THR A 44 -29.90 -2.47 -29.78
C THR A 44 -30.84 -3.07 -28.74
N ALA A 45 -32.13 -2.72 -28.83
CA ALA A 45 -33.19 -3.18 -27.95
C ALA A 45 -33.28 -4.72 -27.87
N ASP A 46 -32.96 -5.43 -28.95
CA ASP A 46 -32.98 -6.91 -28.96
C ASP A 46 -31.93 -7.53 -28.04
N VAL A 47 -30.74 -6.92 -27.95
CA VAL A 47 -29.67 -7.36 -27.02
C VAL A 47 -30.10 -7.11 -25.57
N VAL A 48 -30.69 -5.94 -25.30
CA VAL A 48 -31.22 -5.61 -23.96
C VAL A 48 -32.32 -6.58 -23.54
N ALA A 49 -33.27 -6.89 -24.46
CA ALA A 49 -34.35 -7.86 -24.22
C ALA A 49 -33.81 -9.26 -23.93
N ALA A 50 -32.78 -9.69 -24.65
CA ALA A 50 -32.12 -10.99 -24.39
C ALA A 50 -31.44 -11.03 -23.02
N ALA A 51 -30.82 -9.93 -22.59
CA ALA A 51 -30.23 -9.80 -21.26
C ALA A 51 -31.30 -9.82 -20.17
N GLU A 52 -32.42 -9.11 -20.34
CA GLU A 52 -33.57 -9.19 -19.40
C GLU A 52 -34.10 -10.62 -19.25
N ASP A 53 -34.13 -11.39 -20.34
CA ASP A 53 -34.54 -12.79 -20.28
C ASP A 53 -33.52 -13.67 -19.52
N LYS A 54 -32.21 -13.37 -19.63
CA LYS A 54 -31.16 -14.02 -18.82
C LYS A 54 -31.35 -13.70 -17.34
N VAL A 55 -31.56 -12.42 -16.98
CA VAL A 55 -31.79 -11.96 -15.61
C VAL A 55 -33.07 -12.60 -15.03
N TYR A 56 -34.18 -12.59 -15.78
CA TYR A 56 -35.41 -13.29 -15.37
C TYR A 56 -35.14 -14.78 -15.08
N LYS A 57 -34.43 -15.50 -15.93
CA LYS A 57 -34.12 -16.93 -15.72
C LYS A 57 -33.27 -17.11 -14.45
N ARG A 58 -32.35 -16.20 -14.14
CA ARG A 58 -31.48 -16.23 -12.95
C ARG A 58 -32.28 -15.95 -11.67
N GLN A 59 -33.17 -14.95 -11.70
CA GLN A 59 -33.86 -14.43 -10.51
C GLN A 59 -35.22 -15.08 -10.22
N LYS A 60 -35.91 -15.65 -11.23
CA LYS A 60 -37.27 -16.19 -11.06
C LYS A 60 -37.42 -17.20 -9.92
N SER A 61 -36.36 -17.91 -9.55
CA SER A 61 -36.39 -18.87 -8.44
C SER A 61 -36.47 -18.21 -7.07
N GLN A 62 -36.13 -16.95 -6.98
CA GLN A 62 -36.16 -16.17 -5.74
C GLN A 62 -37.48 -15.42 -5.57
N ILE A 63 -38.20 -15.14 -6.68
CA ILE A 63 -39.43 -14.35 -6.69
C ILE A 63 -40.62 -15.23 -6.33
N SER A 64 -41.42 -14.77 -5.36
CA SER A 64 -42.69 -15.41 -4.95
C SER A 64 -43.87 -14.54 -5.35
N ILE A 65 -44.77 -15.08 -6.18
CA ILE A 65 -45.97 -14.39 -6.65
C ILE A 65 -47.21 -15.12 -6.15
N PRO A 66 -48.21 -14.44 -5.56
CA PRO A 66 -49.47 -15.05 -5.19
C PRO A 66 -50.14 -15.73 -6.38
N GLY A 67 -50.58 -16.97 -6.19
CA GLY A 67 -51.20 -17.78 -7.24
C GLY A 67 -50.23 -18.61 -8.13
N PHE A 68 -48.91 -18.43 -7.94
CA PHE A 68 -47.90 -19.22 -8.67
C PHE A 68 -46.95 -19.95 -7.71
N ARG A 69 -46.60 -21.18 -8.11
CA ARG A 69 -45.52 -21.87 -7.38
C ARG A 69 -44.21 -21.08 -7.56
N LYS A 70 -43.42 -20.91 -6.50
CA LYS A 70 -42.11 -20.21 -6.51
C LYS A 70 -41.25 -20.64 -7.71
N GLY A 71 -40.78 -19.67 -8.49
CA GLY A 71 -39.97 -19.86 -9.69
C GLY A 71 -40.75 -20.30 -10.96
N LYS A 72 -42.09 -20.32 -10.93
CA LYS A 72 -42.94 -20.73 -12.09
C LYS A 72 -43.81 -19.58 -12.62
N ALA A 73 -43.72 -18.39 -12.03
CA ALA A 73 -44.44 -17.23 -12.56
C ALA A 73 -43.81 -16.76 -13.90
N PRO A 74 -44.62 -16.53 -14.94
CA PRO A 74 -44.12 -16.00 -16.22
C PRO A 74 -43.57 -14.57 -16.06
N LYS A 75 -42.57 -14.18 -16.88
CA LYS A 75 -41.94 -12.81 -16.88
C LYS A 75 -42.99 -11.72 -16.89
N LYS A 76 -43.96 -11.76 -17.81
CA LYS A 76 -45.06 -10.79 -17.93
C LYS A 76 -45.91 -10.59 -16.65
N ILE A 77 -46.06 -11.63 -15.85
CA ILE A 77 -46.84 -11.53 -14.62
C ILE A 77 -46.01 -10.83 -13.52
N ILE A 78 -44.69 -11.09 -13.49
CA ILE A 78 -43.77 -10.43 -12.59
C ILE A 78 -43.69 -8.95 -12.92
N GLU A 79 -43.48 -8.62 -14.20
CA GLU A 79 -43.45 -7.24 -14.69
C GLU A 79 -44.72 -6.46 -14.40
N LYS A 80 -45.88 -7.12 -14.53
CA LYS A 80 -47.18 -6.50 -14.20
C LYS A 80 -47.32 -6.17 -12.71
N MET A 81 -46.70 -6.95 -11.82
CA MET A 81 -46.79 -6.76 -10.36
C MET A 81 -45.71 -5.84 -9.82
N TYR A 82 -44.51 -5.91 -10.34
CA TYR A 82 -43.33 -5.17 -9.84
C TYR A 82 -42.89 -4.01 -10.74
N GLY A 83 -43.50 -3.87 -11.93
CA GLY A 83 -43.19 -2.87 -12.95
C GLY A 83 -42.40 -3.44 -14.12
N GLU A 84 -42.55 -2.84 -15.32
CA GLU A 84 -41.91 -3.29 -16.57
C GLU A 84 -40.39 -3.24 -16.52
N GLY A 85 -39.81 -2.44 -15.62
CA GLY A 85 -38.35 -2.30 -15.46
C GLY A 85 -37.72 -3.19 -14.37
N VAL A 86 -38.46 -4.17 -13.79
CA VAL A 86 -37.97 -4.96 -12.66
C VAL A 86 -36.69 -5.75 -12.95
N PHE A 87 -36.47 -6.16 -14.20
CA PHE A 87 -35.26 -6.86 -14.66
C PHE A 87 -34.29 -5.97 -15.42
N LEU A 88 -34.73 -4.75 -15.80
CA LEU A 88 -34.00 -3.85 -16.68
C LEU A 88 -32.69 -3.35 -16.05
N SER A 89 -32.72 -2.96 -14.78
CA SER A 89 -31.52 -2.47 -14.09
C SER A 89 -30.39 -3.47 -14.09
N ASP A 90 -30.68 -4.72 -13.74
CA ASP A 90 -29.67 -5.78 -13.74
C ASP A 90 -29.25 -6.17 -15.15
N ALA A 91 -30.21 -6.15 -16.12
CA ALA A 91 -29.93 -6.41 -17.51
C ALA A 91 -28.99 -5.34 -18.11
N ILE A 92 -29.20 -4.06 -17.78
CA ILE A 92 -28.31 -2.96 -18.20
C ILE A 92 -26.89 -3.18 -17.66
N ASN A 93 -26.75 -3.54 -16.40
CA ASN A 93 -25.43 -3.83 -15.82
C ASN A 93 -24.75 -5.02 -16.54
N ASP A 94 -25.51 -6.10 -16.80
CA ASP A 94 -25.00 -7.27 -17.54
C ASP A 94 -24.58 -6.83 -18.97
N VAL A 95 -25.38 -6.03 -19.68
CA VAL A 95 -25.09 -5.53 -21.04
C VAL A 95 -23.85 -4.62 -21.05
N ILE A 96 -23.75 -3.69 -20.09
CA ILE A 96 -22.57 -2.82 -19.99
C ILE A 96 -21.30 -3.64 -19.78
N ASN A 97 -21.33 -4.61 -18.86
CA ASN A 97 -20.19 -5.48 -18.58
C ASN A 97 -19.79 -6.35 -19.79
N GLU A 98 -20.78 -6.77 -20.63
CA GLU A 98 -20.52 -7.56 -21.82
C GLU A 98 -20.05 -6.69 -23.02
N THR A 99 -20.49 -5.43 -23.14
CA THR A 99 -20.24 -4.59 -24.33
C THR A 99 -19.10 -3.57 -24.14
N TYR A 100 -18.81 -3.14 -22.91
CA TYR A 100 -17.74 -2.18 -22.66
C TYR A 100 -16.35 -2.67 -23.08
N PRO A 101 -15.93 -3.93 -22.81
CA PRO A 101 -14.64 -4.44 -23.29
C PRO A 101 -14.48 -4.42 -24.82
N ASP A 102 -15.57 -4.65 -25.55
CA ASP A 102 -15.54 -4.59 -27.02
C ASP A 102 -15.50 -3.13 -27.50
N ALA A 103 -16.19 -2.22 -26.82
CA ALA A 103 -16.10 -0.78 -27.09
C ALA A 103 -14.68 -0.22 -26.85
N VAL A 104 -13.97 -0.71 -25.84
CA VAL A 104 -12.55 -0.36 -25.58
C VAL A 104 -11.66 -0.80 -26.75
N LYS A 105 -11.84 -2.03 -27.26
CA LYS A 105 -11.08 -2.53 -28.42
C LYS A 105 -11.29 -1.66 -29.66
N GLU A 106 -12.54 -1.25 -29.92
CA GLU A 106 -12.88 -0.40 -31.06
C GLU A 106 -12.38 1.04 -30.92
N CYS A 107 -12.18 1.53 -29.70
CA CYS A 107 -11.56 2.81 -29.45
C CYS A 107 -10.19 2.93 -30.12
N GLY A 108 -9.42 1.83 -30.17
CA GLY A 108 -8.09 1.78 -30.78
C GLY A 108 -7.03 2.61 -30.04
N GLU A 109 -7.37 3.14 -28.87
CA GLU A 109 -6.49 3.91 -28.00
C GLU A 109 -6.32 3.18 -26.66
N GLU A 110 -5.21 3.35 -26.02
CA GLU A 110 -4.93 2.74 -24.71
C GLU A 110 -5.64 3.51 -23.59
N ILE A 111 -6.65 2.88 -22.98
CA ILE A 111 -7.41 3.45 -21.86
C ILE A 111 -6.70 3.10 -20.55
N VAL A 112 -6.50 4.10 -19.69
CA VAL A 112 -5.70 4.00 -18.47
C VAL A 112 -6.46 4.41 -17.20
N SER A 113 -7.79 4.48 -17.28
CA SER A 113 -8.64 4.76 -16.11
C SER A 113 -9.86 3.87 -16.07
N ASN A 114 -10.47 3.78 -14.89
CA ASN A 114 -11.81 3.24 -14.77
C ASN A 114 -12.82 4.12 -15.56
N PRO A 115 -13.82 3.51 -16.23
CA PRO A 115 -14.84 4.29 -16.93
C PRO A 115 -15.80 4.97 -15.96
N LYS A 116 -16.09 6.25 -16.17
CA LYS A 116 -17.22 6.90 -15.57
C LYS A 116 -18.43 6.72 -16.48
N ILE A 117 -19.36 5.86 -16.07
CA ILE A 117 -20.51 5.47 -16.89
C ILE A 117 -21.70 6.34 -16.54
N ASP A 118 -22.32 6.93 -17.59
CA ASP A 118 -23.58 7.65 -17.50
C ASP A 118 -24.59 7.06 -18.50
N LEU A 119 -25.85 6.88 -18.06
CA LEU A 119 -26.93 6.35 -18.88
C LEU A 119 -27.66 7.50 -19.56
N SER A 120 -27.54 7.57 -20.89
CA SER A 120 -28.25 8.57 -21.69
C SER A 120 -29.67 8.11 -22.06
N GLN A 121 -29.86 6.83 -22.36
CA GLN A 121 -31.16 6.20 -22.64
C GLN A 121 -31.20 4.78 -22.08
N ALA A 122 -32.16 4.51 -21.19
CA ALA A 122 -32.31 3.21 -20.52
C ALA A 122 -33.80 2.90 -20.30
N GLU A 123 -34.60 2.92 -21.38
CA GLU A 123 -36.03 2.68 -21.31
C GLU A 123 -36.40 1.27 -21.83
N PRO A 124 -37.40 0.60 -21.24
CA PRO A 124 -37.85 -0.70 -21.71
C PRO A 124 -38.22 -0.70 -23.20
N GLY A 125 -37.71 -1.65 -23.95
CA GLY A 125 -38.00 -1.82 -25.39
C GLY A 125 -37.36 -0.81 -26.34
N LYS A 126 -36.48 0.07 -25.83
CA LYS A 126 -35.64 0.97 -26.63
C LYS A 126 -34.18 0.53 -26.60
N ASP A 127 -33.39 1.09 -27.52
CA ASP A 127 -31.96 0.89 -27.52
C ASP A 127 -31.37 1.47 -26.23
N LEU A 128 -30.38 0.78 -25.65
CA LEU A 128 -29.60 1.27 -24.55
C LEU A 128 -28.51 2.20 -25.08
N ILE A 129 -28.46 3.44 -24.59
CA ILE A 129 -27.41 4.37 -24.90
C ILE A 129 -26.73 4.77 -23.59
N TYR A 130 -25.47 4.44 -23.48
CA TYR A 130 -24.66 4.86 -22.34
C TYR A 130 -23.36 5.50 -22.80
N THR A 131 -22.80 6.35 -21.97
CA THR A 131 -21.51 6.99 -22.21
C THR A 131 -20.52 6.57 -21.16
N ALA A 132 -19.28 6.35 -21.60
CA ALA A 132 -18.15 6.07 -20.70
C ALA A 132 -17.09 7.15 -20.91
N GLU A 133 -16.85 7.96 -19.87
CA GLU A 133 -15.73 8.90 -19.87
C GLU A 133 -14.50 8.20 -19.30
N VAL A 134 -13.40 8.24 -20.07
CA VAL A 134 -12.17 7.51 -19.76
C VAL A 134 -10.95 8.40 -20.01
N ALA A 135 -9.84 8.12 -19.29
CA ALA A 135 -8.56 8.72 -19.62
C ALA A 135 -7.81 7.86 -20.64
N LEU A 136 -7.31 8.51 -21.67
CA LEU A 136 -6.37 7.92 -22.61
C LEU A 136 -4.95 8.03 -22.06
N LYS A 137 -4.09 7.10 -22.46
CA LYS A 137 -2.67 7.15 -22.11
C LYS A 137 -2.04 8.44 -22.65
N PRO A 138 -1.43 9.25 -21.77
CA PRO A 138 -0.83 10.50 -22.19
C PRO A 138 0.45 10.28 -23.00
N GLU A 139 0.68 11.16 -23.98
CA GLU A 139 1.97 11.19 -24.68
C GLU A 139 3.05 11.79 -23.78
N VAL A 140 4.20 11.12 -23.71
CA VAL A 140 5.37 11.57 -22.96
C VAL A 140 6.35 12.26 -23.88
N LYS A 141 6.68 13.50 -23.56
CA LYS A 141 7.81 14.18 -24.22
C LYS A 141 9.05 13.98 -23.34
N LEU A 142 9.90 13.05 -23.80
CA LEU A 142 11.14 12.78 -23.10
C LEU A 142 12.07 13.99 -23.11
N GLY A 143 12.56 14.34 -21.92
CA GLY A 143 13.67 15.26 -21.77
C GLY A 143 15.03 14.51 -21.87
N LYS A 144 16.01 14.97 -21.13
CA LYS A 144 17.31 14.32 -21.05
C LYS A 144 17.24 13.11 -20.11
N TYR A 145 17.27 11.90 -20.64
CA TYR A 145 17.31 10.65 -19.87
C TYR A 145 18.66 9.92 -19.92
N LYS A 146 19.56 10.27 -20.88
CA LYS A 146 20.96 9.79 -20.90
C LYS A 146 21.89 10.84 -20.30
N GLY A 147 22.69 10.42 -19.32
CA GLY A 147 23.63 11.30 -18.63
C GLY A 147 22.93 12.30 -17.70
N VAL A 148 21.84 11.90 -17.08
CA VAL A 148 21.18 12.61 -15.99
C VAL A 148 22.14 12.77 -14.81
N GLU A 149 22.04 13.89 -14.11
CA GLU A 149 22.87 14.16 -12.94
C GLU A 149 22.14 13.70 -11.68
N ILE A 150 22.79 12.86 -10.90
CA ILE A 150 22.30 12.37 -9.63
C ILE A 150 23.23 12.76 -8.49
N GLU A 151 22.74 12.76 -7.28
CA GLU A 151 23.57 12.93 -6.08
C GLU A 151 24.55 11.78 -5.97
N LYS A 152 25.77 12.09 -5.51
CA LYS A 152 26.80 11.07 -5.28
C LYS A 152 26.36 10.15 -4.17
N LEU A 153 26.23 8.87 -4.48
CA LEU A 153 25.91 7.83 -3.52
C LEU A 153 27.17 7.29 -2.86
N GLU A 154 27.07 6.92 -1.60
CA GLU A 154 28.17 6.24 -0.91
C GLU A 154 28.30 4.81 -1.47
N ALA A 155 29.52 4.43 -1.82
CA ALA A 155 29.79 3.08 -2.29
C ALA A 155 29.44 2.04 -1.20
N PRO A 156 28.87 0.89 -1.57
CA PRO A 156 28.51 -0.14 -0.62
C PRO A 156 29.75 -0.62 0.12
N LYS A 157 29.68 -0.64 1.44
CA LYS A 157 30.75 -1.11 2.33
C LYS A 157 30.09 -1.85 3.49
N VAL A 158 30.72 -2.91 3.89
CA VAL A 158 30.39 -3.67 5.09
C VAL A 158 31.48 -3.38 6.10
N SER A 159 31.09 -2.91 7.28
CA SER A 159 32.01 -2.69 8.39
C SER A 159 32.05 -3.92 9.31
N GLU A 160 33.12 -4.02 10.11
CA GLU A 160 33.20 -5.06 11.16
C GLU A 160 32.01 -4.95 12.14
N GLU A 161 31.53 -3.73 12.44
CA GLU A 161 30.34 -3.51 13.26
C GLU A 161 29.05 -4.13 12.65
N ASP A 162 28.93 -4.14 11.34
CA ASP A 162 27.74 -4.71 10.68
C ASP A 162 27.79 -6.23 10.75
N ILE A 163 28.97 -6.83 10.63
CA ILE A 163 29.19 -8.27 10.83
C ILE A 163 28.90 -8.66 12.28
N GLU A 164 29.39 -7.89 13.26
CA GLU A 164 29.13 -8.12 14.67
C GLU A 164 27.65 -7.99 15.01
N LYS A 165 26.95 -7.02 14.47
CA LYS A 165 25.50 -6.87 14.64
C LYS A 165 24.73 -8.06 14.10
N GLU A 166 25.10 -8.55 12.92
CA GLU A 166 24.45 -9.72 12.34
C GLU A 166 24.75 -10.98 13.14
N LEU A 167 26.01 -11.19 13.58
CA LEU A 167 26.37 -12.28 14.49
C LEU A 167 25.58 -12.23 15.79
N LYS A 168 25.46 -11.05 16.38
CA LYS A 168 24.68 -10.86 17.60
C LYS A 168 23.19 -11.16 17.37
N ARG A 169 22.65 -10.75 16.23
CA ARG A 169 21.28 -11.09 15.84
C ARG A 169 21.07 -12.61 15.73
N GLN A 170 22.05 -13.33 15.14
CA GLN A 170 22.01 -14.78 15.04
C GLN A 170 22.17 -15.44 16.41
N GLN A 171 23.06 -14.92 17.26
CA GLN A 171 23.24 -15.36 18.64
C GLN A 171 21.96 -15.19 19.45
N ASP A 172 21.29 -14.05 19.31
CA ASP A 172 20.02 -13.76 19.95
C ASP A 172 18.87 -14.67 19.49
N ALA A 173 18.83 -15.00 18.20
CA ALA A 173 17.82 -15.89 17.61
C ALA A 173 18.01 -17.35 18.06
N ASN A 174 19.26 -17.77 18.35
CA ASN A 174 19.61 -19.11 18.80
C ASN A 174 19.85 -19.20 20.32
N ALA A 175 19.43 -18.19 21.07
CA ALA A 175 19.56 -18.20 22.54
C ALA A 175 18.69 -19.28 23.15
N LYS A 176 19.26 -20.01 24.10
CA LYS A 176 18.54 -21.04 24.88
C LYS A 176 17.88 -20.39 26.09
N ILE A 177 16.59 -20.61 26.26
CA ILE A 177 15.87 -20.18 27.47
C ILE A 177 15.97 -21.25 28.53
N VAL A 178 16.57 -20.93 29.66
CA VAL A 178 16.80 -21.86 30.78
C VAL A 178 16.05 -21.36 32.00
N ASP A 179 15.34 -22.25 32.67
CA ASP A 179 14.69 -21.94 33.95
C ASP A 179 15.74 -21.74 35.07
N VAL A 180 15.61 -20.67 35.83
CA VAL A 180 16.49 -20.29 36.93
C VAL A 180 15.71 -20.40 38.22
N THR A 181 16.21 -21.24 39.16
CA THR A 181 15.55 -21.51 40.45
C THR A 181 16.42 -21.20 41.67
N ASP A 182 17.67 -20.85 41.44
CA ASP A 182 18.71 -20.78 42.47
C ASP A 182 19.22 -19.38 42.78
N ARG A 183 18.71 -18.37 42.04
CA ARG A 183 19.08 -16.95 42.24
C ARG A 183 17.88 -16.01 42.06
N PRO A 184 17.97 -14.80 42.62
CA PRO A 184 16.97 -13.76 42.36
C PRO A 184 17.02 -13.23 40.93
N VAL A 185 15.97 -12.47 40.56
CA VAL A 185 15.80 -11.76 39.28
C VAL A 185 16.97 -10.82 39.01
N GLN A 186 17.52 -10.90 37.80
CA GLN A 186 18.58 -10.02 37.30
C GLN A 186 18.13 -9.30 36.06
N ASN A 187 18.87 -8.23 35.73
CA ASN A 187 18.62 -7.50 34.46
C ASN A 187 18.91 -8.43 33.24
N GLY A 188 18.00 -8.45 32.28
CA GLY A 188 18.04 -9.37 31.15
C GLY A 188 17.24 -10.65 31.31
N ASP A 189 16.80 -10.98 32.51
CA ASP A 189 15.96 -12.16 32.75
C ASP A 189 14.55 -11.97 32.18
N MET A 190 13.98 -13.06 31.69
CA MET A 190 12.55 -13.16 31.34
C MET A 190 11.82 -13.75 32.56
N ILE A 191 10.85 -13.00 33.08
CA ILE A 191 10.09 -13.44 34.24
C ILE A 191 8.62 -13.66 33.90
N LYS A 192 7.97 -14.61 34.59
CA LYS A 192 6.52 -14.69 34.64
C LYS A 192 6.03 -13.90 35.84
N LEU A 193 5.32 -12.83 35.59
CA LEU A 193 4.91 -11.86 36.59
C LEU A 193 3.37 -11.82 36.70
N ASP A 194 2.89 -11.93 37.94
CA ASP A 194 1.53 -11.48 38.25
C ASP A 194 1.63 -10.05 38.76
N PHE A 195 0.79 -9.16 38.27
CA PHE A 195 0.72 -7.81 38.80
C PHE A 195 -0.72 -7.30 38.90
N ALA A 196 -0.99 -6.46 39.88
CA ALA A 196 -2.24 -5.76 40.08
C ALA A 196 -1.95 -4.31 40.48
N GLY A 197 -2.21 -3.38 39.55
CA GLY A 197 -1.98 -1.95 39.73
C GLY A 197 -3.19 -1.21 40.29
N THR A 198 -2.92 -0.25 41.18
CA THR A 198 -3.90 0.68 41.70
C THR A 198 -3.37 2.10 41.61
N VAL A 199 -4.26 3.06 41.33
CA VAL A 199 -4.00 4.50 41.40
C VAL A 199 -4.97 5.09 42.43
N ASP A 200 -4.47 5.81 43.40
CA ASP A 200 -5.24 6.34 44.54
C ASP A 200 -6.06 5.27 45.29
N GLY A 201 -5.62 3.98 45.23
CA GLY A 201 -6.28 2.83 45.86
C GLY A 201 -7.36 2.17 45.00
N GLU A 202 -7.65 2.66 43.80
CA GLU A 202 -8.60 2.11 42.88
C GLU A 202 -7.92 1.36 41.73
N ALA A 203 -8.42 0.17 41.39
CA ALA A 203 -7.93 -0.60 40.24
C ALA A 203 -8.35 0.07 38.91
N PHE A 204 -7.48 0.04 37.91
CA PHE A 204 -7.72 0.61 36.60
C PHE A 204 -7.67 -0.46 35.50
N GLU A 205 -8.29 -0.16 34.37
CA GLU A 205 -8.32 -1.06 33.21
C GLU A 205 -6.92 -1.23 32.62
N GLY A 206 -6.51 -2.50 32.41
CA GLY A 206 -5.15 -2.84 31.96
C GLY A 206 -4.11 -2.89 33.08
N GLY A 207 -4.47 -2.58 34.33
CA GLY A 207 -3.57 -2.62 35.48
C GLY A 207 -3.30 -4.02 36.06
N LYS A 208 -4.01 -5.07 35.58
CA LYS A 208 -3.88 -6.43 36.12
C LYS A 208 -3.55 -7.46 35.05
N ALA A 209 -2.57 -8.33 35.30
CA ALA A 209 -2.33 -9.53 34.51
C ALA A 209 -1.76 -10.65 35.41
N GLU A 210 -1.96 -11.88 34.94
CA GLU A 210 -1.41 -13.11 35.60
C GLU A 210 -0.51 -13.84 34.61
N ASN A 211 0.63 -14.33 35.08
CA ASN A 211 1.66 -14.99 34.27
C ASN A 211 2.12 -14.19 33.03
N TYR A 212 2.22 -12.89 33.16
CA TYR A 212 2.71 -12.03 32.12
C TYR A 212 4.21 -12.26 31.91
N ASP A 213 4.61 -12.44 30.61
CA ASP A 213 6.02 -12.60 30.25
C ASP A 213 6.67 -11.21 30.13
N LEU A 214 7.56 -10.87 31.04
CA LEU A 214 8.30 -9.63 31.12
C LEU A 214 9.80 -9.87 31.06
N THR A 215 10.50 -9.17 30.14
CA THR A 215 11.95 -9.13 30.12
C THR A 215 12.44 -7.92 30.92
N ILE A 216 13.23 -8.15 31.97
CA ILE A 216 13.75 -7.11 32.84
C ILE A 216 14.80 -6.28 32.10
N GLY A 217 14.61 -4.96 32.05
CA GLY A 217 15.46 -4.01 31.30
C GLY A 217 15.02 -3.78 29.86
N SER A 218 13.87 -4.33 29.45
CA SER A 218 13.31 -4.11 28.11
C SER A 218 12.73 -2.71 27.92
N GLY A 219 12.37 -2.02 29.01
CA GLY A 219 11.64 -0.75 28.96
C GLY A 219 10.20 -0.87 28.47
N SER A 220 9.63 -2.08 28.50
CA SER A 220 8.23 -2.34 28.10
C SER A 220 7.21 -1.80 29.09
N PHE A 221 7.62 -1.60 30.34
CA PHE A 221 6.82 -1.02 31.40
C PHE A 221 7.22 0.42 31.69
N ILE A 222 6.40 1.10 32.49
CA ILE A 222 6.65 2.48 32.90
C ILE A 222 8.00 2.60 33.64
N PRO A 223 8.73 3.70 33.47
CA PRO A 223 10.07 3.88 34.03
C PRO A 223 10.13 3.57 35.53
N GLY A 224 11.13 2.81 35.95
CA GLY A 224 11.36 2.44 37.36
C GLY A 224 10.52 1.25 37.84
N PHE A 225 9.71 0.64 36.99
CA PHE A 225 8.96 -0.59 37.33
C PHE A 225 9.86 -1.81 37.31
N GLU A 226 10.55 -2.04 36.19
CA GLU A 226 11.41 -3.20 35.99
C GLU A 226 12.59 -3.21 36.95
N ASP A 227 13.19 -2.03 37.24
CA ASP A 227 14.31 -1.89 38.16
C ASP A 227 13.99 -2.37 39.61
N GLN A 228 12.74 -2.15 40.03
CA GLN A 228 12.32 -2.55 41.38
C GLN A 228 12.06 -4.04 41.49
N LEU A 229 11.89 -4.77 40.37
CA LEU A 229 11.74 -6.25 40.37
C LEU A 229 13.08 -6.96 40.44
N VAL A 230 14.17 -6.27 40.11
CA VAL A 230 15.54 -6.84 40.29
C VAL A 230 15.78 -7.19 41.74
N GLY A 231 16.28 -8.41 41.97
CA GLY A 231 16.57 -8.93 43.30
C GLY A 231 15.42 -9.71 43.96
N MET A 232 14.23 -9.76 43.33
CA MET A 232 13.12 -10.59 43.85
C MET A 232 13.34 -12.07 43.58
N ASN A 233 12.88 -12.91 44.52
CA ASN A 233 12.92 -14.35 44.37
C ASN A 233 11.62 -14.91 43.80
N ILE A 234 11.65 -16.14 43.29
CA ILE A 234 10.46 -16.86 42.85
C ILE A 234 9.47 -16.98 44.00
N GLY A 235 8.21 -16.63 43.76
CA GLY A 235 7.13 -16.66 44.76
C GLY A 235 7.08 -15.43 45.67
N GLU A 236 8.04 -14.52 45.58
CA GLU A 236 8.07 -13.30 46.38
C GLU A 236 7.05 -12.30 45.89
N GLU A 237 6.37 -11.64 46.83
CA GLU A 237 5.39 -10.58 46.56
C GLU A 237 5.96 -9.23 47.02
N LYS A 238 5.83 -8.20 46.19
CA LYS A 238 6.36 -6.87 46.49
C LYS A 238 5.49 -5.79 45.83
N ASP A 239 5.30 -4.69 46.58
CA ASP A 239 4.64 -3.51 46.03
C ASP A 239 5.69 -2.67 45.31
N VAL A 240 5.44 -2.43 44.01
CA VAL A 240 6.24 -1.63 43.11
C VAL A 240 5.58 -0.26 42.97
N ASN A 241 6.27 0.79 43.41
CA ASN A 241 5.76 2.17 43.37
C ASN A 241 6.36 2.90 42.19
N VAL A 242 5.51 3.40 41.28
CA VAL A 242 5.92 4.11 40.08
C VAL A 242 5.00 5.28 39.78
N THR A 243 5.46 6.19 38.94
CA THR A 243 4.66 7.34 38.49
C THR A 243 4.52 7.25 36.97
N PHE A 244 3.30 7.34 36.49
CA PHE A 244 3.06 7.39 35.04
C PHE A 244 3.69 8.65 34.43
N PRO A 245 4.31 8.56 33.25
CA PRO A 245 4.80 9.73 32.52
C PRO A 245 3.68 10.75 32.23
N GLU A 246 4.03 12.04 32.15
CA GLU A 246 3.04 13.11 31.85
C GLU A 246 2.44 12.99 30.44
N ASP A 247 3.15 12.35 29.51
CA ASP A 247 2.75 12.09 28.13
C ASP A 247 2.13 10.69 27.93
N TYR A 248 1.71 10.03 29.01
CA TYR A 248 1.10 8.70 28.93
C TYR A 248 -0.22 8.74 28.13
N GLY A 249 -0.43 7.75 27.25
CA GLY A 249 -1.55 7.72 26.31
C GLY A 249 -2.96 7.79 26.94
N GLN A 250 -3.12 7.28 28.19
CA GLN A 250 -4.35 7.40 28.95
C GLN A 250 -4.29 8.63 29.85
N LYS A 251 -5.03 9.69 29.51
CA LYS A 251 -5.04 10.98 30.22
C LYS A 251 -5.42 10.87 31.70
N ASP A 252 -6.21 9.87 32.04
CA ASP A 252 -6.67 9.64 33.43
C ASP A 252 -5.59 9.07 34.33
N LEU A 253 -4.50 8.52 33.76
CA LEU A 253 -3.37 7.94 34.46
C LEU A 253 -2.11 8.83 34.38
N ALA A 254 -2.00 9.72 33.38
CA ALA A 254 -0.84 10.57 33.15
C ALA A 254 -0.44 11.37 34.40
N GLY A 255 0.84 11.29 34.80
CA GLY A 255 1.41 11.98 35.93
C GLY A 255 1.00 11.45 37.32
N LYS A 256 0.16 10.40 37.40
CA LYS A 256 -0.31 9.86 38.68
C LYS A 256 0.65 8.79 39.23
N ALA A 257 0.74 8.73 40.56
CA ALA A 257 1.43 7.67 41.26
C ALA A 257 0.56 6.40 41.27
N ALA A 258 1.19 5.26 40.98
CA ALA A 258 0.57 3.95 40.99
C ALA A 258 1.34 2.97 41.86
N VAL A 259 0.64 2.06 42.47
CA VAL A 259 1.19 0.94 43.28
C VAL A 259 0.78 -0.35 42.60
N PHE A 260 1.77 -1.18 42.25
CA PHE A 260 1.55 -2.49 41.68
C PHE A 260 1.96 -3.57 42.65
N ALA A 261 1.00 -4.38 43.12
CA ALA A 261 1.30 -5.61 43.83
C ALA A 261 1.82 -6.64 42.81
N CYS A 262 3.07 -6.96 42.88
CA CYS A 262 3.78 -7.82 41.95
C CYS A 262 4.21 -9.15 42.62
N LYS A 263 4.09 -10.25 41.86
CA LYS A 263 4.56 -11.59 42.27
C LYS A 263 5.32 -12.25 41.13
N VAL A 264 6.54 -12.68 41.41
CA VAL A 264 7.36 -13.42 40.45
C VAL A 264 7.05 -14.90 40.51
N ASN A 265 6.47 -15.48 39.46
CA ASN A 265 6.11 -16.89 39.40
C ASN A 265 7.22 -17.77 38.84
N ALA A 266 8.01 -17.27 37.90
CA ALA A 266 9.16 -17.99 37.33
C ALA A 266 10.21 -17.01 36.82
N ILE A 267 11.45 -17.44 36.82
CA ILE A 267 12.60 -16.72 36.28
C ILE A 267 13.19 -17.57 35.16
N LYS A 268 13.44 -16.99 34.01
CA LYS A 268 14.10 -17.62 32.86
C LYS A 268 15.26 -16.75 32.42
N GLU A 269 16.40 -17.36 32.21
CA GLU A 269 17.58 -16.71 31.66
C GLU A 269 17.68 -16.96 30.16
N LYS A 270 17.85 -15.90 29.37
CA LYS A 270 18.22 -16.02 27.99
C LYS A 270 19.72 -16.25 27.89
N LYS A 271 20.12 -17.50 27.73
CA LYS A 271 21.52 -17.89 27.65
C LYS A 271 21.98 -17.81 26.19
N LEU A 272 22.81 -16.83 25.93
CA LEU A 272 23.41 -16.66 24.59
C LEU A 272 24.47 -17.74 24.40
N PRO A 273 24.49 -18.43 23.23
CA PRO A 273 25.58 -19.33 22.88
C PRO A 273 26.90 -18.54 22.73
N GLU A 274 28.03 -19.16 23.08
CA GLU A 274 29.34 -18.55 22.84
C GLU A 274 29.64 -18.47 21.34
N LEU A 275 30.20 -17.34 20.89
CA LEU A 275 30.60 -17.15 19.49
C LEU A 275 31.91 -17.88 19.24
N ASN A 276 31.82 -19.16 18.91
CA ASN A 276 32.93 -20.08 18.65
C ASN A 276 32.61 -20.95 17.42
N ASP A 277 33.47 -21.89 17.10
CA ASP A 277 33.30 -22.78 15.94
C ASP A 277 32.09 -23.72 16.11
N GLU A 278 31.74 -24.12 17.34
CA GLU A 278 30.53 -24.92 17.60
C GLU A 278 29.27 -24.14 17.26
N PHE A 279 29.22 -22.85 17.58
CA PHE A 279 28.12 -21.99 17.19
C PHE A 279 27.98 -21.88 15.66
N ALA A 280 29.08 -21.70 14.93
CA ALA A 280 29.08 -21.66 13.49
C ALA A 280 28.53 -22.94 12.86
N ASP A 281 28.91 -24.10 13.38
CA ASP A 281 28.44 -25.43 12.93
C ASP A 281 26.95 -25.66 13.27
N GLU A 282 26.46 -25.13 14.41
CA GLU A 282 25.02 -25.24 14.80
C GLU A 282 24.10 -24.37 13.94
N VAL A 283 24.54 -23.17 13.50
CA VAL A 283 23.65 -22.17 12.85
C VAL A 283 23.90 -21.99 11.36
N SER A 284 24.91 -22.65 10.80
CA SER A 284 25.29 -22.49 9.38
C SER A 284 25.87 -23.79 8.80
N GLU A 285 26.24 -23.74 7.52
CA GLU A 285 26.94 -24.85 6.83
C GLU A 285 28.47 -24.82 7.04
N PHE A 286 28.97 -23.88 7.86
CA PHE A 286 30.41 -23.66 8.05
C PHE A 286 30.89 -24.29 9.36
N SER A 287 32.07 -24.87 9.33
CA SER A 287 32.67 -25.53 10.48
C SER A 287 33.52 -24.60 11.38
N THR A 288 33.76 -23.36 10.93
CA THR A 288 34.51 -22.37 11.72
C THR A 288 33.83 -21.01 11.74
N LEU A 289 33.98 -20.28 12.86
CA LEU A 289 33.43 -18.95 13.01
C LEU A 289 34.00 -17.95 11.96
N ASP A 290 35.25 -18.12 11.57
CA ASP A 290 35.89 -17.26 10.56
C ASP A 290 35.31 -17.46 9.15
N GLU A 291 34.94 -18.68 8.78
CA GLU A 291 34.24 -18.95 7.51
C GLU A 291 32.84 -18.39 7.53
N TYR A 292 32.13 -18.56 8.64
CA TYR A 292 30.78 -17.99 8.82
C TYR A 292 30.79 -16.46 8.77
N LYS A 293 31.75 -15.79 9.40
CA LYS A 293 31.94 -14.33 9.30
C LYS A 293 32.15 -13.87 7.85
N LYS A 294 32.96 -14.58 7.08
CA LYS A 294 33.17 -14.26 5.66
C LYS A 294 31.89 -14.43 4.83
N ASP A 295 31.08 -15.42 5.14
CA ASP A 295 29.80 -15.61 4.47
C ASP A 295 28.81 -14.49 4.84
N ILE A 296 28.73 -14.11 6.11
CA ILE A 296 27.96 -12.95 6.56
C ILE A 296 28.41 -11.67 5.83
N GLU A 297 29.71 -11.41 5.78
CA GLU A 297 30.29 -10.27 5.06
C GLU A 297 29.87 -10.27 3.59
N LYS A 298 30.00 -11.41 2.92
CA LYS A 298 29.60 -11.60 1.53
C LYS A 298 28.10 -11.33 1.33
N ASN A 299 27.25 -11.88 2.19
CA ASN A 299 25.81 -11.72 2.10
C ASN A 299 25.36 -10.26 2.38
N LEU A 300 26.00 -9.60 3.35
CA LEU A 300 25.78 -8.18 3.64
C LEU A 300 26.24 -7.30 2.47
N LEU A 301 27.39 -7.63 1.85
CA LEU A 301 27.91 -6.90 0.69
C LEU A 301 26.96 -7.02 -0.50
N VAL A 302 26.50 -8.23 -0.82
CA VAL A 302 25.51 -8.45 -1.90
C VAL A 302 24.23 -7.62 -1.67
N ARG A 303 23.70 -7.63 -0.44
CA ARG A 303 22.51 -6.82 -0.09
C ARG A 303 22.81 -5.32 -0.23
N ALA A 304 23.96 -4.87 0.23
CA ALA A 304 24.37 -3.46 0.14
C ALA A 304 24.57 -3.03 -1.33
N GLU A 305 25.11 -3.89 -2.19
CA GLU A 305 25.25 -3.66 -3.63
C GLU A 305 23.89 -3.59 -4.33
N GLU A 306 22.97 -4.49 -4.00
CA GLU A 306 21.60 -4.47 -4.53
C GLU A 306 20.86 -3.20 -4.11
N GLN A 307 20.97 -2.81 -2.84
CA GLN A 307 20.37 -1.58 -2.34
C GLN A 307 20.98 -0.33 -2.99
N TYR A 308 22.30 -0.30 -3.18
CA TYR A 308 22.98 0.77 -3.90
C TYR A 308 22.48 0.86 -5.34
N LYS A 309 22.42 -0.29 -6.06
CA LYS A 309 21.90 -0.36 -7.43
C LYS A 309 20.48 0.19 -7.50
N GLN A 310 19.59 -0.26 -6.61
CA GLN A 310 18.19 0.20 -6.56
C GLN A 310 18.08 1.68 -6.24
N THR A 311 18.89 2.19 -5.31
CA THR A 311 18.90 3.62 -4.95
C THR A 311 19.38 4.47 -6.14
N LYS A 312 20.42 3.99 -6.85
CA LYS A 312 20.94 4.65 -8.05
C LYS A 312 19.92 4.68 -9.18
N GLU A 313 19.23 3.56 -9.41
CA GLU A 313 18.17 3.47 -10.40
C GLU A 313 17.02 4.43 -10.07
N ASN A 314 16.55 4.43 -8.85
CA ASN A 314 15.48 5.33 -8.40
C ASN A 314 15.86 6.81 -8.56
N ALA A 315 17.09 7.18 -8.18
CA ALA A 315 17.59 8.55 -8.33
C ALA A 315 17.70 8.96 -9.80
N ALA A 316 18.19 8.06 -10.65
CA ALA A 316 18.36 8.30 -12.08
C ALA A 316 17.00 8.41 -12.80
N VAL A 317 16.05 7.55 -12.48
CA VAL A 317 14.68 7.61 -13.00
C VAL A 317 13.99 8.90 -12.54
N ALA A 318 14.10 9.26 -11.26
CA ALA A 318 13.52 10.51 -10.73
C ALA A 318 14.09 11.75 -11.44
N ALA A 319 15.39 11.76 -11.75
CA ALA A 319 16.02 12.84 -12.52
C ALA A 319 15.51 12.89 -13.97
N ALA A 320 15.33 11.74 -14.62
CA ALA A 320 14.76 11.66 -15.98
C ALA A 320 13.29 12.12 -16.01
N VAL A 321 12.51 11.76 -14.98
CA VAL A 321 11.11 12.19 -14.83
C VAL A 321 11.02 13.70 -14.63
N ALA A 322 11.93 14.29 -13.86
CA ALA A 322 11.94 15.74 -13.62
C ALA A 322 12.19 16.56 -14.91
N ASP A 323 12.88 15.98 -15.89
CA ASP A 323 13.16 16.61 -17.20
C ASP A 323 12.07 16.30 -18.26
N ALA A 324 11.14 15.39 -17.98
CA ALA A 324 10.07 15.00 -18.90
C ALA A 324 8.82 15.91 -18.76
N ASP A 325 8.13 16.16 -19.88
CA ASP A 325 6.87 16.89 -19.91
C ASP A 325 5.71 15.91 -20.11
N ILE A 326 4.87 15.76 -19.06
CA ILE A 326 3.78 14.78 -19.01
C ILE A 326 2.54 15.43 -18.43
N GLU A 327 1.46 15.43 -19.17
CA GLU A 327 0.15 15.88 -18.68
C GLU A 327 -0.68 14.66 -18.26
N ILE A 328 -0.78 14.41 -16.95
CA ILE A 328 -1.49 13.25 -16.39
C ILE A 328 -2.97 13.61 -16.22
N PRO A 329 -3.91 12.85 -16.82
CA PRO A 329 -5.33 13.03 -16.60
C PRO A 329 -5.73 12.74 -15.14
N ASP A 330 -6.64 13.54 -14.57
CA ASP A 330 -7.11 13.36 -13.19
C ASP A 330 -7.74 11.97 -12.98
N ALA A 331 -8.47 11.44 -13.95
CA ALA A 331 -9.08 10.11 -13.86
C ALA A 331 -8.03 8.98 -13.81
N MET A 332 -6.88 9.14 -14.50
CA MET A 332 -5.77 8.19 -14.39
C MET A 332 -5.14 8.24 -12.98
N LEU A 333 -4.98 9.46 -12.44
CA LEU A 333 -4.44 9.66 -11.10
C LEU A 333 -5.34 9.04 -10.03
N GLU A 334 -6.67 9.22 -10.16
CA GLU A 334 -7.66 8.67 -9.24
C GLU A 334 -7.67 7.14 -9.28
N THR A 335 -7.71 6.55 -10.48
CA THR A 335 -7.63 5.09 -10.66
C THR A 335 -6.36 4.48 -10.03
N GLN A 336 -5.22 5.13 -10.23
CA GLN A 336 -3.95 4.66 -9.65
C GLN A 336 -3.92 4.82 -8.12
N ALA A 337 -4.50 5.90 -7.59
CA ALA A 337 -4.62 6.09 -6.15
C ALA A 337 -5.53 5.05 -5.50
N GLU A 338 -6.67 4.71 -6.14
CA GLU A 338 -7.54 3.61 -5.72
C GLU A 338 -6.82 2.26 -5.73
N SER A 339 -6.00 1.98 -6.74
CA SER A 339 -5.19 0.77 -6.80
C SER A 339 -4.20 0.69 -5.63
N LEU A 340 -3.54 1.80 -5.28
CA LEU A 340 -2.65 1.86 -4.11
C LEU A 340 -3.40 1.65 -2.79
N VAL A 341 -4.62 2.17 -2.66
CA VAL A 341 -5.48 1.90 -1.49
C VAL A 341 -5.84 0.41 -1.40
N ASN A 342 -6.12 -0.23 -2.54
CA ASN A 342 -6.40 -1.67 -2.56
C ASN A 342 -5.15 -2.51 -2.22
N GLU A 343 -3.96 -2.15 -2.71
CA GLU A 343 -2.68 -2.76 -2.32
C GLU A 343 -2.46 -2.59 -0.80
N PHE A 344 -2.72 -1.41 -0.26
CA PHE A 344 -2.64 -1.13 1.17
C PHE A 344 -3.63 -1.99 1.99
N ALA A 345 -4.88 -2.12 1.52
CA ALA A 345 -5.89 -2.96 2.16
C ALA A 345 -5.47 -4.45 2.20
N GLN A 346 -4.87 -4.96 1.12
CA GLN A 346 -4.34 -6.33 1.09
C GLN A 346 -3.19 -6.51 2.08
N ASN A 347 -2.29 -5.54 2.19
CA ASN A 347 -1.19 -5.57 3.16
C ASN A 347 -1.70 -5.55 4.61
N LEU A 348 -2.72 -4.75 4.92
CA LEU A 348 -3.39 -4.75 6.22
C LEU A 348 -4.00 -6.13 6.51
N GLN A 349 -4.65 -6.75 5.53
CA GLN A 349 -5.26 -8.06 5.69
C GLN A 349 -4.23 -9.15 6.01
N MET A 350 -3.03 -9.11 5.40
CA MET A 350 -1.93 -10.01 5.73
C MET A 350 -1.43 -9.82 7.17
N GLN A 351 -1.60 -8.62 7.74
CA GLN A 351 -1.28 -8.30 9.13
C GLN A 351 -2.43 -8.58 10.11
N GLY A 352 -3.55 -9.17 9.61
CA GLY A 352 -4.71 -9.51 10.43
C GLY A 352 -5.69 -8.35 10.67
N MET A 353 -5.53 -7.22 9.98
CA MET A 353 -6.41 -6.05 10.06
C MET A 353 -7.12 -5.84 8.72
N ASN A 354 -8.42 -5.52 8.74
CA ASN A 354 -9.12 -5.10 7.52
C ASN A 354 -9.15 -3.57 7.38
N ILE A 355 -9.41 -3.10 6.17
CA ILE A 355 -9.42 -1.67 5.84
C ILE A 355 -10.49 -0.89 6.63
N ASP A 356 -11.65 -1.51 6.86
CA ASP A 356 -12.76 -0.86 7.59
C ASP A 356 -12.39 -0.62 9.06
N MET A 357 -11.73 -1.59 9.70
CA MET A 357 -11.20 -1.43 11.06
C MET A 357 -10.14 -0.32 11.12
N TYR A 358 -9.25 -0.25 10.13
CA TYR A 358 -8.25 0.81 10.02
C TYR A 358 -8.90 2.19 9.89
N LEU A 359 -9.89 2.34 9.00
CA LEU A 359 -10.64 3.59 8.81
C LEU A 359 -11.40 4.00 10.07
N GLN A 360 -12.02 3.04 10.76
CA GLN A 360 -12.71 3.28 12.02
C GLN A 360 -11.76 3.74 13.13
N TYR A 361 -10.58 3.10 13.23
CA TYR A 361 -9.57 3.45 14.24
C TYR A 361 -8.95 4.83 14.00
N THR A 362 -8.67 5.16 12.74
CA THR A 362 -8.05 6.44 12.35
C THR A 362 -9.04 7.58 12.20
N GLY A 363 -10.35 7.30 12.10
CA GLY A 363 -11.39 8.29 11.84
C GLY A 363 -11.39 8.82 10.41
N LEU A 364 -10.62 8.20 9.49
CA LEU A 364 -10.55 8.60 8.09
C LEU A 364 -11.70 8.01 7.29
N GLN A 365 -12.10 8.73 6.23
CA GLN A 365 -13.00 8.20 5.20
C GLN A 365 -12.17 7.67 4.01
N LYS A 366 -12.75 6.74 3.25
CA LYS A 366 -12.08 6.12 2.10
C LYS A 366 -11.57 7.15 1.11
N ASP A 367 -12.37 8.18 0.80
CA ASP A 367 -11.99 9.23 -0.14
C ASP A 367 -10.79 10.05 0.34
N GLN A 368 -10.70 10.29 1.66
CA GLN A 368 -9.55 10.97 2.26
C GLN A 368 -8.28 10.12 2.16
N LEU A 369 -8.42 8.80 2.28
CA LEU A 369 -7.31 7.88 2.09
C LEU A 369 -6.83 7.88 0.64
N VAL A 370 -7.75 7.87 -0.34
CA VAL A 370 -7.42 8.00 -1.77
C VAL A 370 -6.65 9.30 -2.04
N GLU A 371 -7.10 10.44 -1.47
CA GLU A 371 -6.40 11.72 -1.60
C GLU A 371 -4.97 11.68 -1.05
N GLN A 372 -4.74 10.98 0.07
CA GLN A 372 -3.41 10.82 0.65
C GLN A 372 -2.46 10.02 -0.26
N PHE A 373 -3.00 9.07 -1.04
CA PHE A 373 -2.21 8.27 -1.97
C PHE A 373 -1.96 8.94 -3.33
N LYS A 374 -2.68 10.03 -3.68
CA LYS A 374 -2.50 10.74 -4.97
C LYS A 374 -1.06 11.19 -5.27
N PRO A 375 -0.27 11.74 -4.31
CA PRO A 375 1.12 12.08 -4.58
C PRO A 375 1.98 10.88 -4.98
N GLN A 376 1.79 9.74 -4.29
CA GLN A 376 2.49 8.50 -4.59
C GLN A 376 2.04 7.91 -5.94
N ALA A 377 0.72 7.95 -6.22
CA ALA A 377 0.15 7.55 -7.49
C ALA A 377 0.75 8.36 -8.65
N LYS A 378 0.85 9.69 -8.50
CA LYS A 378 1.46 10.57 -9.49
C LYS A 378 2.89 10.16 -9.80
N THR A 379 3.71 9.94 -8.79
CA THR A 379 5.11 9.51 -8.96
C THR A 379 5.18 8.15 -9.66
N ARG A 380 4.33 7.19 -9.29
CA ARG A 380 4.29 5.85 -9.91
C ARG A 380 3.90 5.93 -11.39
N ILE A 381 2.89 6.74 -11.73
CA ILE A 381 2.46 6.99 -13.12
C ILE A 381 3.60 7.63 -13.93
N GLN A 382 4.21 8.69 -13.40
CA GLN A 382 5.29 9.40 -14.09
C GLN A 382 6.47 8.46 -14.38
N ASN A 383 6.90 7.68 -13.37
CA ASN A 383 7.99 6.71 -13.53
C ASN A 383 7.64 5.68 -14.62
N SER A 384 6.46 5.09 -14.57
CA SER A 384 6.02 4.07 -15.54
C SER A 384 5.98 4.63 -16.96
N LEU A 385 5.36 5.80 -17.15
CA LEU A 385 5.23 6.43 -18.46
C LEU A 385 6.57 6.84 -19.07
N VAL A 386 7.49 7.41 -18.25
CA VAL A 386 8.83 7.77 -18.74
C VAL A 386 9.64 6.53 -19.10
N LEU A 387 9.63 5.50 -18.26
CA LEU A 387 10.34 4.26 -18.53
C LEU A 387 9.84 3.58 -19.81
N GLU A 388 8.53 3.57 -20.01
CA GLU A 388 7.94 3.03 -21.23
C GLU A 388 8.32 3.84 -22.47
N ALA A 389 8.29 5.16 -22.37
CA ALA A 389 8.71 6.03 -23.46
C ALA A 389 10.21 5.85 -23.79
N VAL A 390 11.06 5.65 -22.77
CA VAL A 390 12.49 5.32 -22.95
C VAL A 390 12.65 3.95 -23.57
N ALA A 391 11.94 2.92 -23.09
CA ALA A 391 11.98 1.58 -23.68
C ALA A 391 11.62 1.61 -25.16
N LYS A 392 10.58 2.34 -25.52
CA LYS A 392 10.14 2.54 -26.91
C LYS A 392 11.17 3.32 -27.75
N ALA A 393 11.78 4.37 -27.21
CA ALA A 393 12.77 5.19 -27.90
C ALA A 393 14.07 4.41 -28.16
N GLU A 394 14.46 3.52 -27.26
CA GLU A 394 15.68 2.69 -27.35
C GLU A 394 15.41 1.29 -27.95
N ASN A 395 14.16 1.00 -28.34
CA ASN A 395 13.72 -0.32 -28.83
C ASN A 395 14.10 -1.45 -27.86
N ILE A 396 13.86 -1.25 -26.57
CA ILE A 396 14.11 -2.24 -25.52
C ILE A 396 12.92 -3.20 -25.47
N GLU A 397 13.18 -4.45 -25.81
CA GLU A 397 12.21 -5.52 -25.72
C GLU A 397 12.73 -6.62 -24.78
N ALA A 398 11.82 -7.32 -24.14
CA ALA A 398 12.15 -8.50 -23.36
C ALA A 398 12.24 -9.72 -24.26
N SER A 399 13.39 -10.39 -24.23
CA SER A 399 13.58 -11.68 -24.93
C SER A 399 12.94 -12.84 -24.17
N ASP A 400 12.79 -13.98 -24.84
CA ASP A 400 12.31 -15.20 -24.18
C ASP A 400 13.34 -15.73 -23.15
N GLU A 401 14.63 -15.39 -23.30
CA GLU A 401 15.68 -15.69 -22.32
C GLU A 401 15.49 -14.87 -21.04
N ASP A 402 15.12 -13.59 -21.16
CA ASP A 402 14.82 -12.73 -20.02
C ASP A 402 13.59 -13.24 -19.24
N LEU A 403 12.58 -13.69 -19.98
CA LEU A 403 11.37 -14.29 -19.39
C LEU A 403 11.71 -15.59 -18.65
N ALA A 404 12.59 -16.42 -19.22
CA ALA A 404 13.05 -17.65 -18.56
C ALA A 404 13.83 -17.33 -17.26
N ALA A 405 14.72 -16.34 -17.30
CA ALA A 405 15.45 -15.89 -16.12
C ALA A 405 14.52 -15.33 -15.02
N GLU A 406 13.44 -14.67 -15.41
CA GLU A 406 12.45 -14.18 -14.44
C GLU A 406 11.68 -15.33 -13.79
N TYR A 407 11.30 -16.37 -14.55
CA TYR A 407 10.71 -17.60 -13.98
C TYR A 407 11.68 -18.30 -13.00
N GLU A 408 12.97 -18.32 -13.28
CA GLU A 408 13.98 -18.88 -12.35
C GLU A 408 14.07 -18.07 -11.05
N LYS A 409 14.04 -16.74 -11.11
CA LYS A 409 14.01 -15.87 -9.93
C LYS A 409 12.75 -16.11 -9.09
N MET A 410 11.58 -16.17 -9.75
CA MET A 410 10.33 -16.48 -9.07
C MET A 410 10.37 -17.87 -8.41
N ALA A 411 10.92 -18.87 -9.09
CA ALA A 411 11.08 -20.22 -8.57
C ALA A 411 11.94 -20.24 -7.29
N ALA A 412 13.04 -19.50 -7.29
CA ALA A 412 13.90 -19.35 -6.12
C ALA A 412 13.18 -18.60 -4.97
N GLN A 413 12.46 -17.52 -5.29
CA GLN A 413 11.74 -16.72 -4.29
C GLN A 413 10.61 -17.51 -3.60
N TYR A 414 9.84 -18.29 -4.38
CA TYR A 414 8.73 -19.08 -3.85
C TYR A 414 9.14 -20.49 -3.41
N ASN A 415 10.41 -20.83 -3.52
CA ASN A 415 10.96 -22.16 -3.25
C ASN A 415 10.16 -23.28 -3.98
N MET A 416 9.88 -23.04 -5.27
CA MET A 416 9.09 -23.92 -6.13
C MET A 416 9.90 -24.31 -7.39
N PRO A 417 9.66 -25.50 -7.95
CA PRO A 417 10.25 -25.86 -9.25
C PRO A 417 9.82 -24.87 -10.36
N VAL A 418 10.75 -24.52 -11.24
CA VAL A 418 10.51 -23.59 -12.37
C VAL A 418 9.33 -24.04 -13.26
N ASP A 419 9.18 -25.35 -13.46
CA ASP A 419 8.06 -25.92 -14.25
C ASP A 419 6.69 -25.64 -13.63
N ASN A 420 6.59 -25.56 -12.32
CA ASN A 420 5.34 -25.21 -11.64
C ASN A 420 5.03 -23.71 -11.80
N ILE A 421 6.03 -22.87 -11.71
CA ILE A 421 5.89 -21.41 -11.99
C ILE A 421 5.42 -21.22 -13.43
N LYS A 422 6.05 -21.89 -14.41
CA LYS A 422 5.64 -21.82 -15.82
C LYS A 422 4.20 -22.30 -16.06
N LYS A 423 3.71 -23.31 -15.33
CA LYS A 423 2.32 -23.76 -15.44
C LYS A 423 1.34 -22.75 -14.85
N VAL A 424 1.65 -22.15 -13.72
CA VAL A 424 0.75 -21.21 -13.05
C VAL A 424 0.68 -19.87 -13.79
N PHE A 425 1.83 -19.36 -14.21
CA PHE A 425 1.98 -18.01 -14.77
C PHE A 425 2.22 -18.00 -16.29
N GLY A 426 2.73 -19.07 -16.87
CA GLY A 426 3.10 -19.13 -18.28
C GLY A 426 1.98 -19.59 -19.22
N GLU A 427 0.79 -19.99 -18.74
CA GLU A 427 -0.31 -20.43 -19.60
C GLU A 427 -1.13 -19.25 -20.15
N SER A 428 -1.10 -18.09 -19.50
CA SER A 428 -1.79 -16.88 -19.93
C SER A 428 -0.87 -16.02 -20.80
N GLU A 429 -1.24 -15.79 -22.06
CA GLU A 429 -0.52 -14.87 -22.95
C GLU A 429 -0.51 -13.45 -22.41
N GLN A 430 -1.62 -13.00 -21.82
CA GLN A 430 -1.70 -11.68 -21.20
C GLN A 430 -0.66 -11.50 -20.07
N TYR A 431 -0.50 -12.54 -19.22
CA TYR A 431 0.48 -12.49 -18.14
C TYR A 431 1.92 -12.46 -18.67
N LYS A 432 2.21 -13.19 -19.75
CA LYS A 432 3.52 -13.13 -20.40
C LYS A 432 3.81 -11.74 -20.98
N ASP A 433 2.81 -11.13 -21.62
CA ASP A 433 2.94 -9.79 -22.18
C ASP A 433 3.17 -8.74 -21.09
N ASP A 434 2.43 -8.83 -19.98
CA ASP A 434 2.62 -7.94 -18.83
C ASP A 434 4.01 -8.12 -18.21
N MET A 435 4.47 -9.38 -18.03
CA MET A 435 5.82 -9.67 -17.55
C MET A 435 6.91 -9.16 -18.52
N LYS A 436 6.73 -9.30 -19.82
CA LYS A 436 7.65 -8.75 -20.83
C LYS A 436 7.72 -7.22 -20.74
N LYS A 437 6.59 -6.54 -20.53
CA LYS A 437 6.55 -5.09 -20.30
C LYS A 437 7.34 -4.72 -19.04
N ASP A 438 7.11 -5.38 -17.93
CA ASP A 438 7.84 -5.12 -16.67
C ASP A 438 9.35 -5.32 -16.81
N ILE A 439 9.78 -6.36 -17.53
CA ILE A 439 11.19 -6.60 -17.83
C ILE A 439 11.76 -5.46 -18.70
N ALA A 440 11.01 -5.01 -19.71
CA ALA A 440 11.43 -3.90 -20.57
C ALA A 440 11.57 -2.59 -19.78
N LEU A 441 10.63 -2.28 -18.87
CA LEU A 441 10.69 -1.12 -17.97
C LEU A 441 11.93 -1.19 -17.06
N ARG A 442 12.21 -2.35 -16.47
CA ARG A 442 13.40 -2.56 -15.63
C ARG A 442 14.68 -2.35 -16.42
N LYS A 443 14.79 -2.89 -17.63
CA LYS A 443 15.95 -2.67 -18.53
C LYS A 443 16.10 -1.19 -18.90
N ALA A 444 15.01 -0.46 -19.09
CA ALA A 444 15.03 0.98 -19.33
C ALA A 444 15.56 1.74 -18.12
N ALA A 445 15.16 1.38 -16.91
CA ALA A 445 15.68 1.97 -15.68
C ALA A 445 17.17 1.69 -15.49
N GLU A 446 17.62 0.46 -15.75
CA GLU A 446 19.04 0.08 -15.75
C GLU A 446 19.84 0.89 -16.78
N LEU A 447 19.30 1.12 -17.99
CA LEU A 447 19.95 1.92 -19.02
C LEU A 447 20.11 3.38 -18.57
N ILE A 448 19.08 3.98 -17.96
CA ILE A 448 19.15 5.35 -17.43
C ILE A 448 20.21 5.43 -16.34
N ALA A 449 20.20 4.49 -15.37
CA ALA A 449 21.13 4.44 -14.25
C ALA A 449 22.57 4.19 -14.67
N ALA A 450 22.82 3.34 -15.70
CA ALA A 450 24.14 3.08 -16.24
C ALA A 450 24.75 4.32 -16.91
N ASN A 451 23.91 5.20 -17.48
CA ASN A 451 24.34 6.45 -18.10
C ASN A 451 24.31 7.66 -17.14
N ALA A 452 23.83 7.50 -15.92
CA ALA A 452 23.74 8.59 -14.95
C ALA A 452 25.14 9.06 -14.48
N LYS A 453 25.27 10.35 -14.24
CA LYS A 453 26.50 10.99 -13.75
C LYS A 453 26.32 11.40 -12.30
N GLU A 454 27.14 10.87 -11.44
CA GLU A 454 27.20 11.27 -10.03
C GLU A 454 28.01 12.55 -9.91
N THR A 455 27.36 13.71 -9.94
CA THR A 455 28.04 15.03 -10.00
C THR A 455 27.71 15.94 -8.83
N ARG A 456 26.62 15.67 -8.08
CA ARG A 456 26.26 16.44 -6.90
C ARG A 456 26.68 15.70 -5.63
N GLU A 457 27.44 16.40 -4.77
CA GLU A 457 27.52 15.98 -3.36
C GLU A 457 26.12 16.16 -2.73
N ALA A 458 25.65 15.14 -2.03
CA ALA A 458 24.42 15.23 -1.27
C ALA A 458 24.46 16.51 -0.45
N LYS A 459 23.56 17.46 -0.70
CA LYS A 459 23.30 18.52 0.27
C LYS A 459 22.82 17.76 1.50
N LYS A 460 23.69 17.65 2.53
CA LYS A 460 23.23 17.26 3.87
C LYS A 460 22.00 18.12 4.09
N ALA A 461 20.84 17.48 4.19
CA ALA A 461 19.66 18.14 4.70
C ALA A 461 20.12 18.70 6.03
N ASP A 462 20.36 20.01 6.07
CA ASP A 462 20.49 20.71 7.34
C ASP A 462 19.20 20.33 8.06
N GLU A 463 19.34 19.50 9.07
CA GLU A 463 18.40 19.45 10.16
C GLU A 463 18.39 20.90 10.70
N GLU A 464 17.57 21.71 10.08
CA GLU A 464 17.09 22.93 10.69
C GLU A 464 16.27 22.47 11.89
N LYS A 465 17.01 22.11 12.96
CA LYS A 465 16.46 22.09 14.30
C LYS A 465 15.86 23.48 14.46
N GLU A 466 14.55 23.57 14.26
CA GLU A 466 13.77 24.67 14.76
C GLU A 466 14.16 24.85 16.24
N LYS A 467 15.10 25.75 16.44
CA LYS A 467 15.35 26.29 17.79
C LYS A 467 14.02 26.87 18.22
N PRO A 468 13.46 26.44 19.35
CA PRO A 468 12.23 27.02 19.84
C PRO A 468 12.45 28.54 19.93
N ALA A 469 11.68 29.26 19.12
CA ALA A 469 11.71 30.72 19.11
C ALA A 469 11.53 31.18 20.55
N LYS A 470 12.55 31.84 21.12
CA LYS A 470 12.43 32.55 22.38
C LYS A 470 11.28 33.56 22.24
N ARG A 471 10.10 33.17 22.69
CA ARG A 471 8.98 34.09 22.91
C ARG A 471 9.46 35.15 23.87
N THR A 472 9.75 36.27 23.30
CA THR A 472 10.09 37.48 24.10
C THR A 472 8.88 37.81 24.98
N ARG A 473 9.13 37.88 26.27
CA ARG A 473 8.21 38.16 27.38
C ARG A 473 7.58 39.56 27.32
N LYS A 474 7.21 40.05 26.11
CA LYS A 474 6.67 41.40 25.88
C LYS A 474 5.22 41.42 25.41
N SER A 475 4.60 40.24 25.12
CA SER A 475 3.19 40.19 24.70
C SER A 475 2.21 39.77 25.82
N SER A 476 2.70 39.30 26.98
CA SER A 476 1.84 38.93 28.10
C SER A 476 1.36 40.12 28.94
N LYS A 477 2.12 41.24 28.97
CA LYS A 477 1.71 42.45 29.73
C LYS A 477 0.60 43.27 29.06
N LYS A 478 0.43 43.15 27.74
CA LYS A 478 -0.61 43.87 26.99
C LYS A 478 -1.95 43.14 26.94
N ALA A 479 -1.96 41.84 27.27
CA ALA A 479 -3.19 41.02 27.37
C ALA A 479 -3.79 41.09 28.80
N GLU A 480 -2.97 41.31 29.83
CA GLU A 480 -3.45 41.50 31.21
C GLU A 480 -4.03 42.92 31.45
N GLU A 481 -3.47 43.94 30.81
CA GLU A 481 -4.05 45.31 30.90
C GLU A 481 -5.37 45.44 30.13
N ALA A 482 -5.58 44.70 29.02
CA ALA A 482 -6.85 44.68 28.27
C ALA A 482 -7.94 43.84 28.95
N ALA A 483 -7.60 42.93 29.85
CA ALA A 483 -8.56 42.14 30.63
C ALA A 483 -9.01 42.86 31.91
N GLN A 484 -8.26 43.79 32.43
CA GLN A 484 -8.63 44.62 33.59
C GLN A 484 -9.53 45.81 33.19
N GLU A 485 -9.35 46.38 32.00
CA GLU A 485 -10.19 47.50 31.51
C GLU A 485 -11.62 47.06 31.12
N ASN A 486 -11.84 45.76 30.77
CA ASN A 486 -13.16 45.23 30.47
C ASN A 486 -13.95 44.69 31.69
N ALA A 487 -13.32 44.62 32.86
CA ALA A 487 -13.95 44.20 34.09
C ALA A 487 -14.52 45.40 34.91
N GLU A 488 -14.08 46.62 34.63
CA GLU A 488 -14.61 47.82 35.28
C GLU A 488 -15.76 48.51 34.55
N GLN A 489 -16.13 48.07 33.33
CA GLN A 489 -17.25 48.65 32.56
C GLN A 489 -18.54 47.82 32.58
N SER A 490 -18.64 46.78 33.41
CA SER A 490 -19.86 45.97 33.55
C SER A 490 -20.53 46.05 34.94
N ASN A 491 -20.21 47.08 35.74
CA ASN A 491 -20.88 47.37 37.01
C ASN A 491 -21.21 48.86 37.13
N ASP A 492 -22.14 49.34 36.26
CA ASP A 492 -23.00 50.51 36.52
C ASP A 492 -24.29 50.31 35.72
#